data_7b19d10449bca0b4ce353cdd5136272b
#
_entry.id   7b19d10449bca0b4ce353cdd5136272b
#
_cell.length_a   1.000
_cell.length_b   1.000
_cell.length_c   1.000
_cell.angle_alpha   90.00
_cell.angle_beta   90.00
_cell.angle_gamma   90.00
#
_symmetry.space_group_name_H-M   'P 1'
#
loop_
_entity.id
_entity.type
_entity.pdbx_description
1 polymer ?
#
loop_
_entity_poly.entity_id
_entity_poly.type
_entity_poly.pdbx_seq_one_letter_code
_entity_poly.pdbx_strand_id
1 'polypeptide(L)'
;MRRITLTAVAAVLALGIASAPIVQAREPGPTIVGAAMAVNASTGQFGYLIAAVQRAGLVDTLNGNRQLTVFAPTDAAFKALFEGLGVSGVNDIPVATLRAVLLHHVAPGERLSGDVLGSTRIRMVDKTFTHPAIVGGVPTVDGATIVAADIDVSNGVIHVIDAVLLP
;
A
#
# COMPACT_ATOMS: atom_id res chain seq x y z
N MET A 1 62.76 39.81 9.72
CA MET A 1 63.63 38.65 9.39
C MET A 1 62.98 37.38 9.88
N ARG A 2 62.84 36.51 9.03
CA ARG A 2 62.56 35.03 9.00
C ARG A 2 61.32 34.68 8.26
N ARG A 3 61.62 34.21 7.08
CA ARG A 3 60.69 33.57 6.15
C ARG A 3 60.38 32.19 6.68
N ILE A 4 59.13 31.86 6.80
CA ILE A 4 58.70 30.49 6.94
C ILE A 4 57.87 30.17 5.70
N THR A 5 58.48 29.51 4.77
CA THR A 5 57.83 28.87 3.63
C THR A 5 57.14 27.60 4.12
N LEU A 6 55.84 27.63 4.17
CA LEU A 6 55.07 26.39 4.38
C LEU A 6 54.60 25.88 3.01
N THR A 7 55.33 24.92 2.52
CA THR A 7 54.97 24.13 1.33
C THR A 7 53.90 23.16 1.74
N ALA A 8 52.67 23.46 1.48
CA ALA A 8 51.58 22.48 1.60
C ALA A 8 51.54 21.67 0.31
N VAL A 9 52.10 20.48 0.34
CA VAL A 9 51.88 19.47 -0.69
C VAL A 9 50.50 18.89 -0.49
N ALA A 10 49.55 19.35 -1.24
CA ALA A 10 48.25 18.72 -1.36
C ALA A 10 48.44 17.53 -2.31
N ALA A 11 48.72 16.36 -1.80
CA ALA A 11 48.57 15.12 -2.53
C ALA A 11 47.08 14.87 -2.73
N VAL A 12 46.53 15.26 -3.87
CA VAL A 12 45.22 14.81 -4.32
C VAL A 12 45.40 13.36 -4.76
N LEU A 13 45.15 12.45 -3.87
CA LEU A 13 44.93 11.06 -4.22
C LEU A 13 43.56 10.99 -4.91
N ALA A 14 43.55 11.01 -6.22
CA ALA A 14 42.37 10.62 -7.00
C ALA A 14 42.21 9.11 -6.86
N LEU A 15 41.57 8.71 -5.76
CA LEU A 15 40.99 7.37 -5.71
C LEU A 15 39.83 7.35 -6.67
N GLY A 16 39.99 6.63 -7.78
CA GLY A 16 38.91 6.28 -8.67
C GLY A 16 37.86 5.52 -7.85
N ILE A 17 36.82 6.22 -7.45
CA ILE A 17 35.63 5.62 -6.89
C ILE A 17 34.98 4.91 -8.06
N ALA A 18 35.24 3.61 -8.20
CA ALA A 18 34.39 2.77 -9.00
C ALA A 18 32.98 2.96 -8.43
N SER A 19 32.10 3.54 -9.22
CA SER A 19 30.68 3.62 -8.91
C SER A 19 30.14 2.19 -8.87
N ALA A 20 30.27 1.56 -7.70
CA ALA A 20 29.44 0.40 -7.44
C ALA A 20 28.00 0.91 -7.47
N PRO A 21 27.06 0.23 -8.16
CA PRO A 21 25.67 0.57 -8.03
C PRO A 21 25.36 0.47 -6.53
N ILE A 22 25.07 1.60 -5.93
CA ILE A 22 24.50 1.62 -4.60
C ILE A 22 23.14 1.00 -4.81
N VAL A 23 23.04 -0.31 -4.53
CA VAL A 23 21.76 -0.91 -4.22
C VAL A 23 21.34 -0.16 -2.97
N GLN A 24 20.54 0.88 -3.14
CA GLN A 24 19.89 1.54 -2.03
C GLN A 24 19.10 0.43 -1.35
N ALA A 25 19.62 -0.04 -0.23
CA ALA A 25 18.83 -0.80 0.71
C ALA A 25 17.65 0.11 1.00
N ARG A 26 16.45 -0.30 0.52
CA ARG A 26 15.21 0.42 0.77
C ARG A 26 15.15 0.62 2.27
N GLU A 27 15.23 1.89 2.72
CA GLU A 27 15.01 2.21 4.12
C GLU A 27 13.75 1.47 4.56
N PRO A 28 13.74 0.83 5.75
CA PRO A 28 12.55 0.14 6.22
C PRO A 28 11.43 1.18 6.41
N GLY A 29 10.73 1.45 5.33
CA GLY A 29 9.55 2.29 5.34
C GLY A 29 8.43 1.67 6.18
N PRO A 30 7.34 2.39 6.43
CA PRO A 30 6.20 1.84 7.13
C PRO A 30 5.69 0.61 6.37
N THR A 31 5.23 -0.39 7.11
CA THR A 31 4.49 -1.51 6.55
C THR A 31 3.12 -1.05 6.04
N ILE A 32 2.41 -1.91 5.32
CA ILE A 32 1.04 -1.62 4.86
C ILE A 32 0.16 -1.07 5.99
N VAL A 33 0.16 -1.74 7.15
CA VAL A 33 -0.63 -1.29 8.30
C VAL A 33 -0.09 0.00 8.89
N GLY A 34 1.23 0.15 8.99
CA GLY A 34 1.87 1.37 9.46
C GLY A 34 1.58 2.58 8.57
N ALA A 35 1.60 2.39 7.25
CA ALA A 35 1.24 3.44 6.29
C ALA A 35 -0.24 3.81 6.38
N ALA A 36 -1.14 2.83 6.48
CA ALA A 36 -2.57 3.08 6.68
C ALA A 36 -2.84 3.88 7.97
N MET A 37 -2.13 3.56 9.06
CA MET A 37 -2.22 4.32 10.32
C MET A 37 -1.70 5.76 10.16
N ALA A 38 -0.58 5.96 9.47
CA ALA A 38 -0.01 7.29 9.23
C ALA A 38 -0.93 8.16 8.37
N VAL A 39 -1.48 7.61 7.30
CA VAL A 39 -2.47 8.31 6.46
C VAL A 39 -3.74 8.60 7.26
N ASN A 40 -4.22 7.65 8.06
CA ASN A 40 -5.39 7.87 8.91
C ASN A 40 -5.15 8.98 9.94
N ALA A 41 -3.97 9.06 10.53
CA ALA A 41 -3.62 10.12 11.48
C ALA A 41 -3.65 11.51 10.84
N SER A 42 -3.36 11.61 9.54
CA SER A 42 -3.35 12.87 8.80
C SER A 42 -4.69 13.22 8.13
N THR A 43 -5.45 12.23 7.67
CA THR A 43 -6.66 12.43 6.85
C THR A 43 -7.95 11.92 7.50
N GLY A 44 -7.84 11.01 8.48
CA GLY A 44 -9.00 10.34 9.10
C GLY A 44 -9.76 9.40 8.17
N GLN A 45 -9.17 8.95 7.05
CA GLN A 45 -9.90 8.23 6.00
C GLN A 45 -9.84 6.71 6.08
N PHE A 46 -9.06 6.14 7.01
CA PHE A 46 -8.86 4.69 7.12
C PHE A 46 -9.21 4.11 8.50
N GLY A 47 -10.03 4.82 9.27
CA GLY A 47 -10.43 4.39 10.60
C GLY A 47 -11.17 3.05 10.58
N TYR A 48 -12.12 2.87 9.68
CA TYR A 48 -12.86 1.62 9.54
C TYR A 48 -12.00 0.48 8.99
N LEU A 49 -11.10 0.77 8.04
CA LEU A 49 -10.17 -0.23 7.52
C LEU A 49 -9.26 -0.79 8.62
N ILE A 50 -8.66 0.09 9.42
CA ILE A 50 -7.78 -0.32 10.52
C ILE A 50 -8.56 -1.13 11.55
N ALA A 51 -9.74 -0.68 11.95
CA ALA A 51 -10.62 -1.40 12.88
C ALA A 51 -11.01 -2.78 12.31
N ALA A 52 -11.32 -2.85 11.01
CA ALA A 52 -11.65 -4.08 10.31
C ALA A 52 -10.48 -5.08 10.30
N VAL A 53 -9.27 -4.62 9.97
CA VAL A 53 -8.05 -5.44 9.93
C VAL A 53 -7.71 -5.99 11.33
N GLN A 54 -7.80 -5.15 12.36
CA GLN A 54 -7.57 -5.56 13.75
C GLN A 54 -8.60 -6.60 14.19
N ARG A 55 -9.87 -6.35 13.94
CA ARG A 55 -10.97 -7.27 14.31
C ARG A 55 -10.89 -8.61 13.58
N ALA A 56 -10.47 -8.60 12.31
CA ALA A 56 -10.28 -9.80 11.51
C ALA A 56 -9.02 -10.60 11.87
N GLY A 57 -8.12 -10.01 12.70
CA GLY A 57 -6.85 -10.62 13.07
C GLY A 57 -5.87 -10.74 11.89
N LEU A 58 -5.92 -9.79 10.95
CA LEU A 58 -5.09 -9.79 9.74
C LEU A 58 -3.87 -8.87 9.83
N VAL A 59 -3.66 -8.20 10.96
CA VAL A 59 -2.53 -7.27 11.16
C VAL A 59 -1.20 -7.97 10.88
N ASP A 60 -0.96 -9.15 11.45
CA ASP A 60 0.28 -9.90 11.25
C ASP A 60 0.42 -10.41 9.81
N THR A 61 -0.69 -10.76 9.18
CA THR A 61 -0.72 -11.19 7.77
C THR A 61 -0.30 -10.06 6.84
N LEU A 62 -0.77 -8.85 7.10
CA LEU A 62 -0.45 -7.65 6.33
C LEU A 62 0.91 -7.04 6.68
N ASN A 63 1.43 -7.31 7.87
CA ASN A 63 2.78 -6.88 8.31
C ASN A 63 3.86 -7.91 7.98
N GLY A 64 3.51 -9.04 7.37
CA GLY A 64 4.47 -10.08 7.02
C GLY A 64 5.51 -9.62 5.99
N ASN A 65 6.57 -10.42 5.83
CA ASN A 65 7.67 -10.15 4.89
C ASN A 65 7.34 -10.44 3.42
N ARG A 66 6.08 -10.73 3.11
CA ARG A 66 5.63 -10.96 1.73
C ARG A 66 5.25 -9.64 1.09
N GLN A 67 5.64 -9.48 -0.16
CA GLN A 67 5.16 -8.37 -0.97
C GLN A 67 3.68 -8.56 -1.26
N LEU A 68 2.89 -7.55 -0.95
CA LEU A 68 1.45 -7.54 -1.12
C LEU A 68 1.01 -6.25 -1.81
N THR A 69 -0.06 -6.34 -2.57
CA THR A 69 -0.78 -5.17 -3.08
C THR A 69 -2.10 -5.08 -2.35
N VAL A 70 -2.37 -3.98 -1.71
CA VAL A 70 -3.60 -3.76 -0.94
C VAL A 70 -4.45 -2.69 -1.62
N PHE A 71 -5.68 -3.03 -1.92
CA PHE A 71 -6.71 -2.06 -2.31
C PHE A 71 -7.39 -1.56 -1.04
N ALA A 72 -7.04 -0.35 -0.60
CA ALA A 72 -7.49 0.23 0.66
C ALA A 72 -8.76 1.08 0.44
N PRO A 73 -9.93 0.61 0.85
CA PRO A 73 -11.15 1.41 0.76
C PRO A 73 -11.15 2.52 1.80
N THR A 74 -11.65 3.69 1.42
CA THR A 74 -11.81 4.83 2.32
C THR A 74 -12.93 4.62 3.33
N ASP A 75 -12.99 5.44 4.38
CA ASP A 75 -14.10 5.41 5.32
C ASP A 75 -15.45 5.71 4.67
N ALA A 76 -15.48 6.53 3.61
CA ALA A 76 -16.68 6.75 2.81
C ALA A 76 -17.15 5.46 2.11
N ALA A 77 -16.20 4.67 1.59
CA ALA A 77 -16.49 3.36 1.00
C ALA A 77 -17.11 2.39 2.02
N PHE A 78 -16.57 2.36 3.23
CA PHE A 78 -17.13 1.55 4.31
C PHE A 78 -18.52 2.01 4.74
N LYS A 79 -18.77 3.32 4.82
CA LYS A 79 -20.10 3.86 5.13
C LYS A 79 -21.14 3.43 4.09
N ALA A 80 -20.81 3.53 2.81
CA ALA A 80 -21.69 3.07 1.73
C ALA A 80 -21.97 1.56 1.83
N LEU A 81 -20.97 0.75 2.22
CA LEU A 81 -21.15 -0.67 2.48
C LEU A 81 -22.08 -0.92 3.66
N PHE A 82 -21.92 -0.20 4.78
CA PHE A 82 -22.76 -0.35 5.96
C PHE A 82 -24.23 0.00 5.65
N GLU A 83 -24.46 1.08 4.90
CA GLU A 83 -25.79 1.46 4.43
C GLU A 83 -26.42 0.38 3.55
N GLY A 84 -25.63 -0.18 2.61
CA GLY A 84 -26.07 -1.27 1.73
C GLY A 84 -26.39 -2.58 2.46
N LEU A 85 -25.70 -2.87 3.56
CA LEU A 85 -25.92 -4.05 4.40
C LEU A 85 -26.93 -3.81 5.53
N GLY A 86 -27.34 -2.57 5.78
CA GLY A 86 -28.23 -2.22 6.89
C GLY A 86 -27.57 -2.41 8.27
N VAL A 87 -26.26 -2.24 8.36
CA VAL A 87 -25.47 -2.35 9.61
C VAL A 87 -24.93 -0.99 10.04
N SER A 88 -24.67 -0.82 11.33
CA SER A 88 -24.20 0.47 11.86
C SER A 88 -22.68 0.64 11.82
N GLY A 89 -21.93 -0.44 11.61
CA GLY A 89 -20.47 -0.37 11.56
C GLY A 89 -19.78 -1.73 11.45
N VAL A 90 -18.46 -1.70 11.49
CA VAL A 90 -17.60 -2.88 11.38
C VAL A 90 -17.93 -3.95 12.45
N ASN A 91 -18.42 -3.51 13.62
CA ASN A 91 -18.73 -4.41 14.72
C ASN A 91 -19.95 -5.32 14.47
N ASP A 92 -20.85 -4.89 13.62
CA ASP A 92 -22.08 -5.62 13.28
C ASP A 92 -21.83 -6.67 12.20
N ILE A 93 -20.68 -6.60 11.51
CA ILE A 93 -20.31 -7.57 10.49
C ILE A 93 -19.64 -8.79 11.14
N PRO A 94 -20.08 -10.02 10.83
CA PRO A 94 -19.41 -11.23 11.30
C PRO A 94 -17.93 -11.24 10.92
N VAL A 95 -17.07 -11.63 11.86
CA VAL A 95 -15.60 -11.65 11.65
C VAL A 95 -15.21 -12.50 10.43
N ALA A 96 -15.91 -13.61 10.19
CA ALA A 96 -15.66 -14.46 9.03
C ALA A 96 -15.92 -13.71 7.71
N THR A 97 -17.02 -12.96 7.62
CA THR A 97 -17.37 -12.14 6.45
C THR A 97 -16.38 -11.01 6.28
N LEU A 98 -16.05 -10.32 7.38
CA LEU A 98 -15.08 -9.23 7.38
C LEU A 98 -13.72 -9.70 6.88
N ARG A 99 -13.28 -10.88 7.34
CA ARG A 99 -12.03 -11.50 6.92
C ARG A 99 -12.04 -11.85 5.44
N ALA A 100 -13.12 -12.43 4.93
CA ALA A 100 -13.26 -12.74 3.50
C ALA A 100 -13.18 -11.47 2.65
N VAL A 101 -13.93 -10.42 3.01
CA VAL A 101 -13.89 -9.12 2.33
C VAL A 101 -12.49 -8.53 2.35
N LEU A 102 -11.81 -8.51 3.49
CA LEU A 102 -10.45 -7.96 3.58
C LEU A 102 -9.43 -8.76 2.77
N LEU A 103 -9.52 -10.09 2.74
CA LEU A 103 -8.65 -10.93 1.91
C LEU A 103 -8.92 -10.72 0.42
N HIS A 104 -10.14 -10.36 0.05
CA HIS A 104 -10.50 -9.96 -1.31
C HIS A 104 -9.92 -8.59 -1.72
N HIS A 105 -9.45 -7.79 -0.78
CA HIS A 105 -8.76 -6.52 -1.03
C HIS A 105 -7.23 -6.66 -1.12
N VAL A 106 -6.71 -7.88 -0.93
CA VAL A 106 -5.27 -8.14 -0.91
C VAL A 106 -4.88 -9.06 -2.07
N ALA A 107 -3.96 -8.59 -2.90
CA ALA A 107 -3.36 -9.40 -3.95
C ALA A 107 -1.91 -9.78 -3.56
N PRO A 108 -1.48 -11.01 -3.86
CA PRO A 108 -0.10 -11.42 -3.63
C PRO A 108 0.83 -10.77 -4.67
N GLY A 109 2.00 -10.35 -4.21
CA GLY A 109 3.00 -9.67 -5.02
C GLY A 109 2.83 -8.15 -5.04
N GLU A 110 3.90 -7.47 -5.36
CA GLU A 110 3.91 -6.02 -5.58
C GLU A 110 3.42 -5.73 -7.00
N ARG A 111 2.36 -4.94 -7.13
CA ARG A 111 1.77 -4.53 -8.41
C ARG A 111 1.57 -3.03 -8.41
N LEU A 112 2.24 -2.35 -9.31
CA LEU A 112 2.01 -0.93 -9.55
C LEU A 112 0.74 -0.73 -10.38
N SER A 113 0.26 0.49 -10.46
CA SER A 113 -0.95 0.85 -11.21
C SER A 113 -0.87 0.40 -12.68
N GLY A 114 0.29 0.48 -13.30
CA GLY A 114 0.52 -0.04 -14.66
C GLY A 114 0.30 -1.55 -14.79
N ASP A 115 0.76 -2.32 -13.81
CA ASP A 115 0.57 -3.78 -13.77
C ASP A 115 -0.89 -4.15 -13.48
N VAL A 116 -1.51 -3.38 -12.58
CA VAL A 116 -2.94 -3.53 -12.26
C VAL A 116 -3.79 -3.31 -13.49
N LEU A 117 -3.63 -2.17 -14.16
CA LEU A 117 -4.43 -1.79 -15.32
C LEU A 117 -4.06 -2.56 -16.60
N GLY A 118 -2.84 -3.06 -16.69
CA GLY A 118 -2.40 -3.96 -17.77
C GLY A 118 -2.90 -5.40 -17.65
N SER A 119 -3.44 -5.77 -16.50
CA SER A 119 -3.95 -7.11 -16.23
C SER A 119 -5.43 -7.22 -16.57
N THR A 120 -5.84 -8.30 -17.24
CA THR A 120 -7.27 -8.58 -17.47
C THR A 120 -7.99 -8.96 -16.18
N ARG A 121 -7.26 -9.59 -15.26
CA ARG A 121 -7.75 -10.00 -13.94
C ARG A 121 -6.60 -10.10 -12.96
N ILE A 122 -6.86 -9.83 -11.70
CA ILE A 122 -5.89 -9.98 -10.61
C ILE A 122 -6.41 -11.04 -9.66
N ARG A 123 -5.56 -12.02 -9.35
CA ARG A 123 -5.88 -13.03 -8.34
C ARG A 123 -5.66 -12.44 -6.96
N MET A 124 -6.65 -12.56 -6.10
CA MET A 124 -6.60 -12.12 -4.72
C MET A 124 -6.14 -13.23 -3.77
N VAL A 125 -5.82 -12.88 -2.53
CA VAL A 125 -5.36 -13.84 -1.50
C VAL A 125 -6.44 -14.87 -1.15
N ASP A 126 -7.69 -14.50 -1.23
CA ASP A 126 -8.86 -15.38 -1.04
C ASP A 126 -9.09 -16.35 -2.20
N LYS A 127 -8.23 -16.32 -3.23
CA LYS A 127 -8.25 -17.12 -4.48
C LYS A 127 -9.32 -16.70 -5.49
N THR A 128 -10.06 -15.64 -5.23
CA THR A 128 -10.96 -15.01 -6.19
C THR A 128 -10.20 -14.09 -7.16
N PHE A 129 -10.89 -13.47 -8.07
CA PHE A 129 -10.31 -12.55 -9.06
C PHE A 129 -11.06 -11.22 -9.05
N THR A 130 -10.30 -10.14 -9.20
CA THR A 130 -10.83 -8.81 -9.49
C THR A 130 -10.47 -8.40 -10.92
N HIS A 131 -11.27 -7.53 -11.51
CA HIS A 131 -11.13 -7.10 -12.89
C HIS A 131 -10.84 -5.60 -12.94
N PRO A 132 -9.56 -5.23 -13.12
CA PRO A 132 -9.22 -3.83 -13.35
C PRO A 132 -9.74 -3.38 -14.71
N ALA A 133 -10.18 -2.14 -14.79
CA ALA A 133 -10.66 -1.53 -16.02
C ALA A 133 -10.36 -0.02 -16.02
N ILE A 134 -10.41 0.57 -17.19
CA ILE A 134 -10.41 2.03 -17.34
C ILE A 134 -11.79 2.41 -17.86
N VAL A 135 -12.58 3.09 -17.03
CA VAL A 135 -13.93 3.52 -17.36
C VAL A 135 -13.94 5.05 -17.49
N GLY A 136 -14.22 5.54 -18.69
CA GLY A 136 -14.22 6.99 -18.95
C GLY A 136 -12.87 7.68 -18.69
N GLY A 137 -11.75 6.95 -18.81
CA GLY A 137 -10.42 7.48 -18.52
C GLY A 137 -10.01 7.38 -17.04
N VAL A 138 -10.87 6.82 -16.20
CA VAL A 138 -10.63 6.66 -14.76
C VAL A 138 -10.28 5.20 -14.46
N PRO A 139 -9.18 4.91 -13.75
CA PRO A 139 -8.84 3.55 -13.36
C PRO A 139 -9.79 3.02 -12.30
N THR A 140 -10.30 1.82 -12.51
CA THR A 140 -11.23 1.13 -11.61
C THR A 140 -10.82 -0.31 -11.38
N VAL A 141 -11.27 -0.91 -10.27
CA VAL A 141 -11.16 -2.34 -9.97
C VAL A 141 -12.54 -2.82 -9.51
N ASP A 142 -13.14 -3.73 -10.26
CA ASP A 142 -14.52 -4.21 -10.03
C ASP A 142 -15.55 -3.08 -9.81
N GLY A 143 -15.36 -1.97 -10.53
CA GLY A 143 -16.20 -0.78 -10.43
C GLY A 143 -15.82 0.21 -9.32
N ALA A 144 -14.91 -0.13 -8.43
CA ALA A 144 -14.35 0.79 -7.46
C ALA A 144 -13.28 1.68 -8.13
N THR A 145 -13.38 3.00 -7.95
CA THR A 145 -12.41 3.94 -8.50
C THR A 145 -11.12 3.92 -7.71
N ILE A 146 -9.98 3.85 -8.37
CA ILE A 146 -8.67 4.05 -7.74
C ILE A 146 -8.43 5.55 -7.62
N VAL A 147 -8.57 6.07 -6.40
CA VAL A 147 -8.43 7.51 -6.12
C VAL A 147 -6.99 7.93 -5.83
N ALA A 148 -6.18 7.00 -5.36
CA ALA A 148 -4.73 7.16 -5.22
C ALA A 148 -4.05 5.82 -5.49
N ALA A 149 -2.94 5.83 -6.21
CA ALA A 149 -2.23 4.62 -6.59
C ALA A 149 -0.75 4.72 -6.21
N ASP A 150 -0.08 3.56 -6.26
CA ASP A 150 1.38 3.46 -6.13
C ASP A 150 1.94 4.06 -4.83
N ILE A 151 1.20 3.91 -3.72
CA ILE A 151 1.71 4.24 -2.38
C ILE A 151 2.64 3.11 -1.96
N ASP A 152 3.92 3.38 -2.08
CA ASP A 152 4.98 2.45 -1.81
C ASP A 152 5.23 2.28 -0.31
N VAL A 153 5.30 1.03 0.14
CA VAL A 153 5.55 0.67 1.53
C VAL A 153 6.60 -0.45 1.61
N SER A 154 7.17 -0.69 2.79
CA SER A 154 8.28 -1.64 2.95
C SER A 154 7.94 -3.07 2.50
N ASN A 155 6.70 -3.48 2.60
CA ASN A 155 6.23 -4.83 2.26
C ASN A 155 5.14 -4.85 1.19
N GLY A 156 5.11 -3.86 0.29
CA GLY A 156 4.21 -3.86 -0.85
C GLY A 156 3.78 -2.49 -1.34
N VAL A 157 2.61 -2.44 -1.96
CA VAL A 157 2.00 -1.24 -2.53
C VAL A 157 0.55 -1.12 -2.06
N ILE A 158 0.10 0.10 -1.82
CA ILE A 158 -1.28 0.41 -1.48
C ILE A 158 -1.91 1.23 -2.61
N HIS A 159 -3.09 0.82 -3.06
CA HIS A 159 -3.97 1.60 -3.93
C HIS A 159 -5.22 1.95 -3.14
N VAL A 160 -5.55 3.24 -3.08
CA VAL A 160 -6.75 3.72 -2.39
C VAL A 160 -7.94 3.67 -3.34
N ILE A 161 -9.03 3.09 -2.89
CA ILE A 161 -10.27 2.94 -3.66
C ILE A 161 -11.46 3.57 -2.94
N ASP A 162 -12.45 4.01 -3.72
CA ASP A 162 -13.65 4.69 -3.23
C ASP A 162 -14.83 3.76 -2.92
N ALA A 163 -14.67 2.47 -3.17
CA ALA A 163 -15.69 1.47 -2.85
C ALA A 163 -15.06 0.20 -2.28
N VAL A 164 -15.82 -0.57 -1.50
CA VAL A 164 -15.41 -1.85 -0.96
C VAL A 164 -15.63 -2.94 -1.99
N LEU A 165 -14.60 -3.74 -2.27
CA LEU A 165 -14.71 -4.90 -3.16
C LEU A 165 -15.43 -6.03 -2.41
N LEU A 166 -16.45 -6.59 -3.04
CA LEU A 166 -17.19 -7.73 -2.50
C LEU A 166 -16.83 -8.98 -3.30
N PRO A 167 -16.53 -10.11 -2.63
CA PRO A 167 -16.19 -11.38 -3.29
C PRO A 167 -17.35 -12.04 -3.99
#